data_39e684b70155741d036420fe6f8aef93
#
_entry.id   39e684b70155741d036420fe6f8aef93
#
_cell.length_a   1.000
_cell.length_b   1.000
_cell.length_c   1.000
_cell.angle_alpha   90.00
_cell.angle_beta   90.00
_cell.angle_gamma   90.00
#
_symmetry.space_group_name_H-M   'P 1'
#
loop_
_entity.id
_entity.type
_entity.pdbx_description
1 polymer ?
#
loop_
_entity_poly.entity_id
_entity_poly.type
_entity_poly.pdbx_seq_one_letter_code
_entity_poly.pdbx_strand_id
1 'polypeptide(L)'
;INIINANVRNAQTGDYYYNPYKIVNKTFTDTDGKQVTLKIGITGVLPTQILVWDKANLEGKVTVDDPMEAVKAIVPKMKAAGADFILVAAHSGIGDNEYTKNEENEGYQIAGIEGVDAVATGHSHADFPNGDGTSFYAKYPGVDDVNGLINGKPVVMAGKFGDHLGIMDVKLTYTDGKWKVVNSKAKLEKIDTKSDVADKDLIDMAAHDHNGTINYVRKEVGET
;
A
#
# COMPACT_ATOMS: atom_id res chain seq x y z
N ILE A 1 -4.44 11.85 -13.43
CA ILE A 1 -4.13 10.77 -12.46
C ILE A 1 -4.27 11.37 -11.07
N ASN A 2 -5.04 10.74 -10.18
CA ASN A 2 -5.13 11.15 -8.78
C ASN A 2 -4.01 10.48 -7.98
N ILE A 3 -3.00 11.26 -7.62
CA ILE A 3 -1.92 10.81 -6.72
C ILE A 3 -2.31 11.14 -5.29
N ILE A 4 -2.10 10.21 -4.36
CA ILE A 4 -2.36 10.35 -2.93
C ILE A 4 -1.04 10.07 -2.21
N ASN A 5 -0.59 11.01 -1.38
CA ASN A 5 0.60 10.82 -0.56
C ASN A 5 0.55 11.74 0.67
N ALA A 6 0.79 11.17 1.85
CA ALA A 6 0.69 11.89 3.13
C ALA A 6 2.03 12.40 3.66
N ASN A 7 3.17 11.99 3.09
CA ASN A 7 4.48 12.36 3.66
C ASN A 7 5.39 13.21 2.75
N VAL A 8 4.97 13.48 1.50
CA VAL A 8 5.70 14.41 0.63
C VAL A 8 5.18 15.82 0.84
N ARG A 9 6.09 16.76 1.13
CA ARG A 9 5.79 18.18 1.38
C ARG A 9 6.44 19.08 0.33
N ASN A 10 5.81 20.21 0.06
CA ASN A 10 6.45 21.28 -0.68
C ASN A 10 7.59 21.87 0.18
N ALA A 11 8.81 21.91 -0.33
CA ALA A 11 9.99 22.35 0.42
C ALA A 11 9.93 23.84 0.83
N GLN A 12 9.14 24.66 0.11
CA GLN A 12 9.05 26.10 0.38
C GLN A 12 7.93 26.44 1.35
N THR A 13 6.77 25.74 1.26
CA THR A 13 5.58 26.10 2.05
C THR A 13 5.33 25.12 3.21
N GLY A 14 5.90 23.92 3.16
CA GLY A 14 5.60 22.84 4.12
C GLY A 14 4.25 22.16 3.92
N ASP A 15 3.45 22.59 2.95
CA ASP A 15 2.15 22.01 2.65
C ASP A 15 2.30 20.62 2.04
N TYR A 16 1.22 19.82 2.09
CA TYR A 16 1.18 18.56 1.35
C TYR A 16 1.39 18.80 -0.14
N TYR A 17 2.32 18.08 -0.75
CA TYR A 17 2.60 18.18 -2.18
C TYR A 17 1.49 17.53 -3.02
N TYR A 18 0.88 16.47 -2.50
CA TYR A 18 -0.26 15.76 -3.08
C TYR A 18 -1.44 15.78 -2.10
N ASN A 19 -2.61 15.33 -2.56
CA ASN A 19 -3.70 15.05 -1.63
C ASN A 19 -3.27 14.00 -0.61
N PRO A 20 -3.31 14.28 0.70
CA PRO A 20 -2.78 13.35 1.69
C PRO A 20 -3.63 12.08 1.85
N TYR A 21 -4.90 12.12 1.47
CA TYR A 21 -5.80 10.95 1.49
C TYR A 21 -6.99 11.16 0.55
N LYS A 22 -7.72 10.07 0.30
CA LYS A 22 -9.01 10.08 -0.41
C LYS A 22 -10.01 9.21 0.35
N ILE A 23 -11.28 9.65 0.41
CA ILE A 23 -12.41 8.83 0.88
C ILE A 23 -13.13 8.27 -0.33
N VAL A 24 -13.30 6.95 -0.37
CA VAL A 24 -14.06 6.22 -1.40
C VAL A 24 -15.29 5.61 -0.76
N ASN A 25 -16.45 5.87 -1.32
CA ASN A 25 -17.71 5.31 -0.84
C ASN A 25 -18.03 4.00 -1.57
N LYS A 26 -18.36 2.96 -0.82
CA LYS A 26 -18.90 1.69 -1.32
C LYS A 26 -20.25 1.44 -0.67
N THR A 27 -21.28 1.21 -1.48
CA THR A 27 -22.64 0.93 -1.00
C THR A 27 -22.91 -0.56 -1.09
N PHE A 28 -23.44 -1.12 -0.03
CA PHE A 28 -23.83 -2.52 0.11
C PHE A 28 -25.32 -2.62 0.49
N THR A 29 -25.93 -3.75 0.19
CA THR A 29 -27.25 -4.08 0.69
C THR A 29 -27.08 -4.98 1.91
N ASP A 30 -27.61 -4.58 3.06
CA ASP A 30 -27.57 -5.39 4.27
C ASP A 30 -28.59 -6.56 4.23
N THR A 31 -28.62 -7.36 5.28
CA THR A 31 -29.51 -8.52 5.38
C THR A 31 -31.01 -8.16 5.39
N ASP A 32 -31.33 -6.93 5.73
CA ASP A 32 -32.70 -6.41 5.78
C ASP A 32 -33.09 -5.69 4.47
N GLY A 33 -32.23 -5.73 3.45
CA GLY A 33 -32.44 -5.10 2.15
C GLY A 33 -32.18 -3.59 2.13
N LYS A 34 -31.62 -3.02 3.22
CA LYS A 34 -31.31 -1.60 3.31
C LYS A 34 -29.93 -1.30 2.70
N GLN A 35 -29.84 -0.17 2.00
CA GLN A 35 -28.57 0.33 1.49
C GLN A 35 -27.73 0.95 2.63
N VAL A 36 -26.50 0.46 2.81
CA VAL A 36 -25.53 0.98 3.78
C VAL A 36 -24.23 1.32 3.08
N THR A 37 -23.63 2.44 3.43
CA THR A 37 -22.41 2.93 2.78
C THR A 37 -21.22 2.74 3.71
N LEU A 38 -20.16 2.12 3.20
CA LEU A 38 -18.84 2.05 3.81
C LEU A 38 -17.97 3.17 3.20
N LYS A 39 -17.39 4.00 4.04
CA LYS A 39 -16.43 5.03 3.64
C LYS A 39 -15.01 4.54 3.88
N ILE A 40 -14.31 4.22 2.80
CA ILE A 40 -12.94 3.73 2.84
C ILE A 40 -12.00 4.91 2.66
N GLY A 41 -11.24 5.22 3.71
CA GLY A 41 -10.13 6.18 3.64
C GLY A 41 -8.89 5.48 3.11
N ILE A 42 -8.26 6.08 2.10
CA ILE A 42 -7.02 5.59 1.51
C ILE A 42 -5.96 6.67 1.63
N THR A 43 -4.81 6.31 2.17
CA THR A 43 -3.61 7.17 2.20
C THR A 43 -2.40 6.41 1.66
N GLY A 44 -1.33 7.12 1.35
CA GLY A 44 -0.08 6.52 0.89
C GLY A 44 1.14 7.23 1.46
N VAL A 45 2.24 6.50 1.59
CA VAL A 45 3.54 7.01 2.01
C VAL A 45 4.67 6.35 1.21
N LEU A 46 5.85 6.96 1.24
CA LEU A 46 7.08 6.45 0.62
C LEU A 46 8.29 6.73 1.51
N PRO A 47 9.43 6.04 1.33
CA PRO A 47 10.61 6.19 2.18
C PRO A 47 11.26 7.58 2.03
N THR A 48 11.81 8.11 3.12
CA THR A 48 12.55 9.38 3.10
C THR A 48 13.78 9.32 2.19
N GLN A 49 14.33 8.14 1.97
CA GLN A 49 15.52 7.85 1.14
C GLN A 49 15.30 8.20 -0.34
N ILE A 50 14.07 8.42 -0.79
CA ILE A 50 13.78 8.92 -2.14
C ILE A 50 14.52 10.25 -2.43
N LEU A 51 14.75 11.05 -1.40
CA LEU A 51 15.51 12.31 -1.52
C LEU A 51 16.98 12.10 -1.89
N VAL A 52 17.51 10.90 -1.63
CA VAL A 52 18.87 10.48 -2.03
C VAL A 52 18.83 9.83 -3.41
N TRP A 53 17.90 8.88 -3.61
CA TRP A 53 17.83 8.10 -4.85
C TRP A 53 17.45 8.93 -6.07
N ASP A 54 16.57 9.90 -5.89
CA ASP A 54 16.09 10.78 -6.96
C ASP A 54 16.43 12.26 -6.72
N LYS A 55 17.58 12.49 -6.07
CA LYS A 55 18.06 13.82 -5.67
C LYS A 55 18.00 14.83 -6.80
N ALA A 56 18.45 14.45 -8.00
CA ALA A 56 18.51 15.33 -9.16
C ALA A 56 17.14 15.95 -9.53
N ASN A 57 16.05 15.23 -9.27
CA ASN A 57 14.71 15.68 -9.59
C ASN A 57 14.00 16.35 -8.41
N LEU A 58 14.37 16.03 -7.16
CA LEU A 58 13.61 16.38 -5.96
C LEU A 58 14.25 17.48 -5.11
N GLU A 59 15.57 17.69 -5.20
CA GLU A 59 16.29 18.67 -4.37
C GLU A 59 15.69 20.08 -4.48
N GLY A 60 15.42 20.69 -3.34
CA GLY A 60 14.83 22.03 -3.23
C GLY A 60 13.34 22.14 -3.61
N LYS A 61 12.71 21.06 -4.10
CA LYS A 61 11.29 21.05 -4.48
C LYS A 61 10.41 20.45 -3.39
N VAL A 62 10.87 19.35 -2.79
CA VAL A 62 10.12 18.62 -1.77
C VAL A 62 10.98 18.27 -0.56
N THR A 63 10.31 18.05 0.56
CA THR A 63 10.82 17.32 1.72
C THR A 63 9.93 16.10 1.95
N VAL A 64 10.42 15.12 2.69
CA VAL A 64 9.66 13.90 2.98
C VAL A 64 9.69 13.65 4.47
N ASP A 65 8.51 13.62 5.07
CA ASP A 65 8.34 13.28 6.48
C ASP A 65 8.54 11.78 6.70
N ASP A 66 8.86 11.39 7.92
CA ASP A 66 8.87 9.98 8.34
C ASP A 66 7.55 9.29 8.01
N PRO A 67 7.54 8.11 7.35
CA PRO A 67 6.33 7.44 6.90
C PRO A 67 5.36 7.09 8.04
N MET A 68 5.86 6.50 9.14
CA MET A 68 5.03 6.10 10.27
C MET A 68 4.41 7.33 10.97
N GLU A 69 5.20 8.37 11.22
CA GLU A 69 4.70 9.61 11.84
C GLU A 69 3.68 10.32 10.93
N ALA A 70 3.87 10.31 9.61
CA ALA A 70 2.93 10.87 8.67
C ALA A 70 1.58 10.12 8.67
N VAL A 71 1.61 8.79 8.69
CA VAL A 71 0.37 7.98 8.81
C VAL A 71 -0.31 8.25 10.14
N LYS A 72 0.43 8.26 11.25
CA LYS A 72 -0.09 8.58 12.58
C LYS A 72 -0.76 9.96 12.65
N ALA A 73 -0.22 10.94 11.93
CA ALA A 73 -0.80 12.30 11.86
C ALA A 73 -2.02 12.40 10.96
N ILE A 74 -2.14 11.58 9.90
CA ILE A 74 -3.23 11.69 8.93
C ILE A 74 -4.46 10.86 9.33
N VAL A 75 -4.30 9.74 10.03
CA VAL A 75 -5.40 8.85 10.47
C VAL A 75 -6.50 9.58 11.22
N PRO A 76 -6.23 10.42 12.23
CA PRO A 76 -7.28 11.19 12.91
C PRO A 76 -8.06 12.13 11.97
N LYS A 77 -7.40 12.70 10.97
CA LYS A 77 -8.04 13.58 9.98
C LYS A 77 -8.97 12.79 9.07
N MET A 78 -8.58 11.59 8.66
CA MET A 78 -9.41 10.68 7.86
C MET A 78 -10.63 10.21 8.67
N LYS A 79 -10.47 9.86 9.94
CA LYS A 79 -11.59 9.51 10.84
C LYS A 79 -12.54 10.69 11.03
N ALA A 80 -12.02 11.91 11.24
CA ALA A 80 -12.84 13.13 11.33
C ALA A 80 -13.59 13.44 10.02
N ALA A 81 -13.01 13.10 8.87
CA ALA A 81 -13.68 13.19 7.57
C ALA A 81 -14.70 12.06 7.33
N GLY A 82 -14.88 11.17 8.30
CA GLY A 82 -15.89 10.12 8.30
C GLY A 82 -15.45 8.80 7.70
N ALA A 83 -14.14 8.51 7.61
CA ALA A 83 -13.66 7.20 7.20
C ALA A 83 -14.04 6.12 8.22
N ASP A 84 -14.73 5.09 7.76
CA ASP A 84 -15.10 3.91 8.55
C ASP A 84 -13.96 2.88 8.59
N PHE A 85 -13.24 2.74 7.47
CA PHE A 85 -12.12 1.81 7.27
C PHE A 85 -10.94 2.57 6.67
N ILE A 86 -9.73 2.35 7.16
CA ILE A 86 -8.51 3.00 6.66
C ILE A 86 -7.52 1.99 6.09
N LEU A 87 -7.23 2.15 4.81
CA LEU A 87 -6.19 1.43 4.07
C LEU A 87 -4.98 2.34 3.89
N VAL A 88 -3.80 1.84 4.24
CA VAL A 88 -2.52 2.49 3.95
C VAL A 88 -1.83 1.76 2.80
N ALA A 89 -1.51 2.47 1.72
CA ALA A 89 -0.67 2.01 0.62
C ALA A 89 0.76 2.54 0.86
N ALA A 90 1.59 1.73 1.49
CA ALA A 90 2.96 2.09 1.85
C ALA A 90 3.94 1.57 0.79
N HIS A 91 4.59 2.47 0.04
CA HIS A 91 5.78 2.08 -0.72
C HIS A 91 6.96 1.94 0.24
N SER A 92 6.89 0.92 1.09
CA SER A 92 7.80 0.62 2.19
C SER A 92 7.73 -0.89 2.44
N GLY A 93 8.86 -1.54 2.70
CA GLY A 93 8.87 -2.92 3.17
C GLY A 93 8.29 -3.03 4.58
N ILE A 94 8.11 -4.26 5.06
CA ILE A 94 7.65 -4.50 6.44
C ILE A 94 8.67 -3.99 7.44
N GLY A 95 9.97 -4.16 7.15
CA GLY A 95 11.05 -3.72 8.02
C GLY A 95 11.29 -4.67 9.20
N ASP A 96 11.87 -4.16 10.26
CA ASP A 96 12.04 -4.89 11.52
C ASP A 96 10.96 -4.49 12.55
N ASN A 97 11.02 -5.05 13.75
CA ASN A 97 10.03 -4.79 14.80
C ASN A 97 10.43 -3.65 15.75
N GLU A 98 11.57 -3.01 15.54
CA GLU A 98 12.02 -1.85 16.30
C GLU A 98 11.90 -0.61 15.43
N TYR A 99 11.31 0.44 15.96
CA TYR A 99 11.17 1.69 15.22
C TYR A 99 12.46 2.52 15.30
N THR A 100 12.97 2.87 14.14
CA THR A 100 14.01 3.89 13.99
C THR A 100 13.49 4.99 13.06
N LYS A 101 13.50 6.23 13.54
CA LYS A 101 12.98 7.35 12.76
C LYS A 101 13.67 7.47 11.40
N ASN A 102 12.86 7.65 10.36
CA ASN A 102 13.30 7.75 8.96
C ASN A 102 14.00 6.48 8.42
N GLU A 103 13.73 5.33 8.99
CA GLU A 103 14.17 4.09 8.37
C GLU A 103 13.45 3.83 7.03
N GLU A 104 14.04 2.97 6.21
CA GLU A 104 13.55 2.75 4.84
C GLU A 104 12.27 1.93 4.81
N ASN A 105 12.12 1.01 5.77
CA ASN A 105 11.04 0.05 5.80
C ASN A 105 10.30 0.10 7.14
N GLU A 106 9.10 0.69 7.16
CA GLU A 106 8.29 0.95 8.36
C GLU A 106 6.88 0.30 8.30
N GLY A 107 6.70 -0.70 7.44
CA GLY A 107 5.40 -1.35 7.27
C GLY A 107 4.88 -2.03 8.54
N TYR A 108 5.78 -2.61 9.36
CA TYR A 108 5.43 -3.21 10.63
C TYR A 108 4.90 -2.15 11.62
N GLN A 109 5.58 -1.01 11.74
CA GLN A 109 5.18 0.10 12.60
C GLN A 109 3.86 0.72 12.13
N ILE A 110 3.69 0.91 10.83
CA ILE A 110 2.45 1.42 10.23
C ILE A 110 1.27 0.49 10.55
N ALA A 111 1.46 -0.82 10.48
CA ALA A 111 0.44 -1.79 10.87
C ALA A 111 0.12 -1.74 12.39
N GLY A 112 1.03 -1.21 13.22
CA GLY A 112 0.82 -0.97 14.65
C GLY A 112 -0.05 0.25 14.97
N ILE A 113 -0.25 1.20 14.04
CA ILE A 113 -0.94 2.47 14.30
C ILE A 113 -2.43 2.23 14.58
N GLU A 114 -2.92 2.79 15.70
CA GLU A 114 -4.34 2.76 16.02
C GLU A 114 -5.18 3.47 14.94
N GLY A 115 -6.26 2.85 14.52
CA GLY A 115 -7.16 3.40 13.50
C GLY A 115 -6.79 3.06 12.06
N VAL A 116 -5.62 2.47 11.79
CA VAL A 116 -5.32 1.78 10.53
C VAL A 116 -6.00 0.41 10.54
N ASP A 117 -6.64 0.02 9.46
CA ASP A 117 -7.39 -1.23 9.37
C ASP A 117 -6.75 -2.24 8.40
N ALA A 118 -5.96 -1.80 7.42
CA ALA A 118 -5.21 -2.66 6.49
C ALA A 118 -3.98 -1.93 5.93
N VAL A 119 -2.94 -2.69 5.55
CA VAL A 119 -1.72 -2.12 4.95
C VAL A 119 -1.30 -2.93 3.72
N ALA A 120 -1.14 -2.25 2.59
CA ALA A 120 -0.46 -2.79 1.42
C ALA A 120 0.96 -2.24 1.39
N THR A 121 1.95 -3.11 1.49
CA THR A 121 3.38 -2.77 1.49
C THR A 121 4.07 -3.19 0.19
N GLY A 122 5.32 -2.78 -0.01
CA GLY A 122 6.09 -3.10 -1.21
C GLY A 122 7.58 -2.81 -1.00
N HIS A 123 8.24 -2.18 -1.97
CA HIS A 123 9.59 -1.64 -1.94
C HIS A 123 10.70 -2.69 -1.76
N SER A 124 10.72 -3.47 -0.68
CA SER A 124 11.78 -4.45 -0.38
C SER A 124 11.73 -5.71 -1.26
N HIS A 125 10.72 -5.83 -2.15
CA HIS A 125 10.55 -6.96 -3.07
C HIS A 125 10.43 -8.33 -2.39
N ALA A 126 10.07 -8.37 -1.11
CA ALA A 126 9.84 -9.61 -0.40
C ALA A 126 8.36 -10.02 -0.46
N ASP A 127 8.09 -11.26 -0.07
CA ASP A 127 6.75 -11.83 -0.02
C ASP A 127 6.25 -11.84 1.43
N PHE A 128 4.99 -11.41 1.62
CA PHE A 128 4.26 -11.56 2.87
C PHE A 128 2.74 -11.51 2.61
N PRO A 129 1.95 -12.44 3.20
CA PRO A 129 2.39 -13.58 4.00
C PRO A 129 2.88 -14.76 3.14
N ASN A 130 3.64 -15.69 3.75
CA ASN A 130 3.93 -16.98 3.13
C ASN A 130 2.76 -17.97 3.31
N GLY A 131 1.94 -17.78 4.33
CA GLY A 131 0.78 -18.62 4.62
C GLY A 131 1.10 -19.93 5.37
N ASP A 132 2.35 -20.20 5.67
CA ASP A 132 2.82 -21.43 6.32
C ASP A 132 3.59 -21.17 7.64
N GLY A 133 3.74 -19.92 8.03
CA GLY A 133 4.44 -19.51 9.25
C GLY A 133 5.97 -19.43 9.10
N THR A 134 6.50 -19.48 7.87
CA THR A 134 7.95 -19.51 7.63
C THR A 134 8.55 -18.20 7.12
N SER A 135 7.76 -17.15 6.95
CA SER A 135 8.29 -15.86 6.52
C SER A 135 9.33 -15.33 7.50
N PHE A 136 10.26 -14.53 6.97
CA PHE A 136 11.26 -13.84 7.82
C PHE A 136 10.61 -13.05 8.97
N TYR A 137 9.39 -12.55 8.76
CA TYR A 137 8.66 -11.71 9.70
C TYR A 137 7.87 -12.49 10.75
N ALA A 138 7.67 -13.82 10.57
CA ALA A 138 6.88 -14.65 11.48
C ALA A 138 7.41 -14.67 12.94
N LYS A 139 8.69 -14.33 13.13
CA LYS A 139 9.34 -14.22 14.45
C LYS A 139 9.00 -12.94 15.22
N TYR A 140 8.40 -11.95 14.56
CA TYR A 140 8.11 -10.67 15.21
C TYR A 140 6.83 -10.72 16.04
N PRO A 141 6.78 -10.00 17.18
CA PRO A 141 5.58 -9.92 17.99
C PRO A 141 4.36 -9.47 17.19
N GLY A 142 3.21 -10.12 17.37
CA GLY A 142 1.97 -9.75 16.70
C GLY A 142 1.90 -10.09 15.22
N VAL A 143 2.87 -10.81 14.66
CA VAL A 143 2.83 -11.32 13.27
C VAL A 143 2.20 -12.71 13.26
N ASP A 144 1.14 -12.86 12.47
CA ASP A 144 0.51 -14.13 12.10
C ASP A 144 0.69 -14.32 10.59
N ASP A 145 1.78 -14.96 10.21
CA ASP A 145 2.12 -15.20 8.81
C ASP A 145 1.15 -16.18 8.12
N VAL A 146 0.49 -17.06 8.88
CA VAL A 146 -0.49 -18.01 8.33
C VAL A 146 -1.74 -17.29 7.83
N ASN A 147 -2.20 -16.30 8.59
CA ASN A 147 -3.38 -15.51 8.21
C ASN A 147 -3.02 -14.15 7.58
N GLY A 148 -1.73 -13.82 7.45
CA GLY A 148 -1.26 -12.58 6.84
C GLY A 148 -1.58 -11.34 7.68
N LEU A 149 -1.44 -11.45 9.01
CA LEU A 149 -1.76 -10.35 9.90
C LEU A 149 -0.51 -9.81 10.61
N ILE A 150 -0.46 -8.50 10.78
CA ILE A 150 0.47 -7.83 11.69
C ILE A 150 -0.35 -6.98 12.65
N ASN A 151 -0.19 -7.22 13.96
CA ASN A 151 -1.00 -6.60 15.02
C ASN A 151 -2.52 -6.73 14.77
N GLY A 152 -2.95 -7.89 14.28
CA GLY A 152 -4.35 -8.21 13.99
C GLY A 152 -4.92 -7.57 12.72
N LYS A 153 -4.11 -6.90 11.91
CA LYS A 153 -4.51 -6.21 10.68
C LYS A 153 -3.96 -6.94 9.45
N PRO A 154 -4.74 -7.09 8.36
CA PRO A 154 -4.28 -7.71 7.15
C PRO A 154 -3.19 -6.85 6.49
N VAL A 155 -2.08 -7.49 6.16
CA VAL A 155 -0.92 -6.88 5.50
C VAL A 155 -0.53 -7.74 4.32
N VAL A 156 -0.19 -7.12 3.19
CA VAL A 156 0.35 -7.82 2.02
C VAL A 156 1.62 -7.12 1.53
N MET A 157 2.59 -7.92 1.10
CA MET A 157 3.74 -7.49 0.31
C MET A 157 3.93 -8.51 -0.81
N ALA A 158 3.64 -8.11 -2.04
CA ALA A 158 3.39 -9.01 -3.16
C ALA A 158 4.61 -9.17 -4.10
N GLY A 159 5.81 -9.27 -3.52
CA GLY A 159 7.03 -9.54 -4.28
C GLY A 159 7.40 -8.43 -5.25
N LYS A 160 7.68 -8.78 -6.50
CA LYS A 160 8.14 -7.84 -7.53
C LYS A 160 7.68 -8.26 -8.93
N PHE A 161 7.71 -7.29 -9.85
CA PHE A 161 7.45 -7.52 -11.28
C PHE A 161 6.09 -8.13 -11.61
N GLY A 162 5.13 -8.09 -10.68
CA GLY A 162 3.81 -8.68 -10.86
C GLY A 162 3.79 -10.21 -10.71
N ASP A 163 4.73 -10.78 -9.97
CA ASP A 163 4.82 -12.22 -9.74
C ASP A 163 3.77 -12.75 -8.75
N HIS A 164 3.19 -11.88 -7.94
CA HIS A 164 2.11 -12.22 -7.01
C HIS A 164 0.98 -11.18 -7.03
N LEU A 165 -0.23 -11.64 -6.73
CA LEU A 165 -1.38 -10.80 -6.39
C LEU A 165 -1.59 -10.87 -4.87
N GLY A 166 -1.47 -9.73 -4.19
CA GLY A 166 -1.82 -9.63 -2.77
C GLY A 166 -3.34 -9.47 -2.59
N ILE A 167 -3.94 -10.33 -1.77
CA ILE A 167 -5.38 -10.35 -1.50
C ILE A 167 -5.59 -10.16 0.00
N MET A 168 -6.40 -9.17 0.36
CA MET A 168 -6.86 -8.94 1.73
C MET A 168 -8.37 -9.14 1.81
N ASP A 169 -8.79 -10.19 2.51
CA ASP A 169 -10.19 -10.47 2.79
C ASP A 169 -10.57 -9.85 4.14
N VAL A 170 -11.50 -8.91 4.15
CA VAL A 170 -11.97 -8.22 5.35
C VAL A 170 -13.46 -8.41 5.51
N LYS A 171 -13.86 -9.10 6.57
CA LYS A 171 -15.26 -9.26 6.94
C LYS A 171 -15.68 -8.12 7.88
N LEU A 172 -16.69 -7.40 7.45
CA LEU A 172 -17.24 -6.26 8.17
C LEU A 172 -18.68 -6.55 8.64
N THR A 173 -19.07 -5.97 9.76
CA THR A 173 -20.46 -5.89 10.21
C THR A 173 -20.87 -4.44 10.39
N TYR A 174 -22.13 -4.13 10.12
CA TYR A 174 -22.73 -2.82 10.35
C TYR A 174 -23.75 -2.94 11.48
N THR A 175 -23.43 -2.35 12.63
CA THR A 175 -24.26 -2.44 13.83
C THR A 175 -24.28 -1.07 14.52
N ASP A 176 -25.46 -0.63 14.95
CA ASP A 176 -25.65 0.64 15.66
C ASP A 176 -25.08 1.85 14.88
N GLY A 177 -25.25 1.85 13.55
CA GLY A 177 -24.79 2.92 12.70
C GLY A 177 -23.28 2.95 12.46
N LYS A 178 -22.53 1.89 12.82
CA LYS A 178 -21.08 1.83 12.71
C LYS A 178 -20.62 0.54 12.04
N TRP A 179 -19.58 0.66 11.23
CA TRP A 179 -18.86 -0.46 10.68
C TRP A 179 -17.82 -0.98 11.68
N LYS A 180 -17.68 -2.30 11.74
CA LYS A 180 -16.66 -2.98 12.56
C LYS A 180 -16.05 -4.13 11.76
N VAL A 181 -14.72 -4.25 11.80
CA VAL A 181 -14.00 -5.43 11.31
C VAL A 181 -14.25 -6.56 12.30
N VAL A 182 -14.78 -7.69 11.82
CA VAL A 182 -15.04 -8.89 12.64
C VAL A 182 -14.05 -10.00 12.37
N ASN A 183 -13.46 -10.02 11.18
CA ASN A 183 -12.38 -10.94 10.80
C ASN A 183 -11.65 -10.38 9.60
N SER A 184 -10.36 -10.70 9.50
CA SER A 184 -9.57 -10.39 8.32
C SER A 184 -8.47 -11.43 8.11
N LYS A 185 -8.05 -11.58 6.88
CA LYS A 185 -6.85 -12.33 6.51
C LYS A 185 -6.30 -11.82 5.19
N ALA A 186 -5.03 -12.10 4.99
CA ALA A 186 -4.36 -11.79 3.76
C ALA A 186 -3.66 -13.04 3.21
N LYS A 187 -3.48 -13.08 1.89
CA LYS A 187 -2.72 -14.11 1.18
C LYS A 187 -2.06 -13.55 -0.05
N LEU A 188 -1.08 -14.25 -0.55
CA LEU A 188 -0.52 -14.03 -1.88
C LEU A 188 -1.00 -15.13 -2.83
N GLU A 189 -1.36 -14.73 -4.03
CA GLU A 189 -1.66 -15.64 -5.13
C GLU A 189 -0.56 -15.49 -6.18
N LYS A 190 0.17 -16.56 -6.44
CA LYS A 190 1.27 -16.54 -7.40
C LYS A 190 0.72 -16.46 -8.82
N ILE A 191 1.26 -15.56 -9.63
CA ILE A 191 0.92 -15.46 -11.04
C ILE A 191 1.65 -16.55 -11.82
N ASP A 192 0.93 -17.28 -12.66
CA ASP A 192 1.55 -18.23 -13.57
C ASP A 192 2.25 -17.49 -14.72
N THR A 193 3.56 -17.29 -14.55
CA THR A 193 4.40 -16.59 -15.53
C THR A 193 4.65 -17.39 -16.81
N LYS A 194 4.19 -18.64 -16.88
CA LYS A 194 4.24 -19.48 -18.09
C LYS A 194 2.93 -19.48 -18.85
N SER A 195 1.88 -18.87 -18.29
CA SER A 195 0.60 -18.70 -18.97
C SER A 195 0.77 -17.73 -20.13
N ASP A 196 0.24 -18.10 -21.29
CA ASP A 196 0.07 -17.22 -22.45
C ASP A 196 -1.31 -16.54 -22.46
N VAL A 197 -2.14 -16.82 -21.45
CA VAL A 197 -3.44 -16.19 -21.28
C VAL A 197 -3.28 -14.84 -20.62
N ALA A 198 -3.62 -13.80 -21.36
CA ALA A 198 -3.62 -12.42 -20.87
C ALA A 198 -4.91 -11.72 -21.32
N ASP A 199 -5.33 -10.72 -20.55
CA ASP A 199 -6.46 -9.89 -20.90
C ASP A 199 -6.16 -9.09 -22.17
N LYS A 200 -6.99 -9.30 -23.22
CA LYS A 200 -6.76 -8.68 -24.51
C LYS A 200 -6.86 -7.16 -24.47
N ASP A 201 -7.77 -6.61 -23.69
CA ASP A 201 -7.96 -5.17 -23.59
C ASP A 201 -6.75 -4.51 -22.94
N LEU A 202 -6.15 -5.15 -21.92
CA LEU A 202 -4.91 -4.69 -21.29
C LEU A 202 -3.72 -4.75 -22.25
N ILE A 203 -3.62 -5.83 -23.07
CA ILE A 203 -2.57 -5.93 -24.09
C ILE A 203 -2.71 -4.80 -25.10
N ASP A 204 -3.91 -4.57 -25.62
CA ASP A 204 -4.17 -3.55 -26.62
C ASP A 204 -3.89 -2.13 -26.07
N MET A 205 -4.27 -1.85 -24.83
CA MET A 205 -3.98 -0.58 -24.16
C MET A 205 -2.49 -0.34 -23.95
N ALA A 206 -1.73 -1.37 -23.58
CA ALA A 206 -0.29 -1.27 -23.32
C ALA A 206 0.57 -1.33 -24.60
N ALA A 207 0.01 -1.75 -25.75
CA ALA A 207 0.77 -2.05 -26.95
C ALA A 207 1.65 -0.89 -27.44
N HIS A 208 1.15 0.35 -27.37
CA HIS A 208 1.90 1.53 -27.80
C HIS A 208 3.17 1.72 -26.96
N ASP A 209 3.04 1.72 -25.63
CA ASP A 209 4.14 1.97 -24.71
C ASP A 209 5.11 0.79 -24.68
N HIS A 210 4.59 -0.44 -24.75
CA HIS A 210 5.38 -1.66 -24.85
C HIS A 210 6.28 -1.66 -26.08
N ASN A 211 5.72 -1.41 -27.26
CA ASN A 211 6.47 -1.35 -28.52
C ASN A 211 7.46 -0.18 -28.52
N GLY A 212 7.09 0.97 -27.97
CA GLY A 212 7.99 2.11 -27.78
C GLY A 212 9.20 1.74 -26.94
N THR A 213 8.99 1.04 -25.84
CA THR A 213 10.05 0.55 -24.95
C THR A 213 10.95 -0.46 -25.65
N ILE A 214 10.39 -1.43 -26.36
CA ILE A 214 11.17 -2.41 -27.14
C ILE A 214 12.07 -1.69 -28.16
N ASN A 215 11.53 -0.73 -28.90
CA ASN A 215 12.28 0.02 -29.89
C ASN A 215 13.41 0.84 -29.24
N TYR A 216 13.15 1.43 -28.07
CA TYR A 216 14.16 2.18 -27.32
C TYR A 216 15.30 1.29 -26.84
N VAL A 217 15.02 0.14 -26.20
CA VAL A 217 16.07 -0.74 -25.64
C VAL A 217 16.85 -1.52 -26.69
N ARG A 218 16.29 -1.65 -27.91
CA ARG A 218 16.95 -2.30 -29.04
C ARG A 218 17.69 -1.33 -29.96
N LYS A 219 17.67 -0.04 -29.63
CA LYS A 219 18.40 0.96 -30.41
C LYS A 219 19.90 0.71 -30.28
N GLU A 220 20.58 0.69 -31.41
CA GLU A 220 22.05 0.63 -31.46
C GLU A 220 22.64 1.82 -30.72
N VAL A 221 23.60 1.56 -29.81
CA VAL A 221 24.27 2.59 -29.01
C VAL A 221 25.73 2.85 -29.47
N GLY A 222 26.20 2.12 -30.48
CA GLY A 222 27.49 2.28 -31.12
C GLY A 222 27.89 1.04 -31.93
N GLU A 223 28.92 1.21 -32.77
CA GLU A 223 29.60 0.13 -33.45
C GLU A 223 30.89 -0.20 -32.70
N THR A 224 31.28 -1.50 -32.63
CA THR A 224 32.57 -1.97 -32.07
C THR A 224 33.61 -2.13 -33.17
#